data_cde55ac9e1aed322468c233e551ddb2c
#
_entry.id   cde55ac9e1aed322468c233e551ddb2c
#
_cell.length_a   1.000
_cell.length_b   1.000
_cell.length_c   1.000
_cell.angle_alpha   90.00
_cell.angle_beta   90.00
_cell.angle_gamma   90.00
#
_symmetry.space_group_name_H-M   'P 1'
#
loop_
_entity.id
_entity.type
_entity.pdbx_description
1 polymer ?
#
loop_
_entity_poly.entity_id
_entity_poly.type
_entity_poly.pdbx_seq_one_letter_code
_entity_poly.pdbx_strand_id
1 'polypeptide(L)'
;MKRSLLALAVALGVSLTANAAVEGTYSVGAATGWNYAFDHNFDYKLYNFADGRSVSNKEKLTDRHGYGFKLNGEYNFADWFALGAAYDYLNGNKYKIDGLLSSGEYVTTGDTKFHSNILELYGRFAMPLDTNGSDIFFKVGPTYNMTSLGTGHSREWGAVAGIGAQWAVNNQLAIRAGYDYLYKAAKTVTGERIDNGLLYVGFQYTFGHKEQPAPAPKPAPRKTVRITENHSLAAGLLFPFDGSNLSAEGKKAINDVVSSSNKFDNTEFEVYGYTDRLGSDAYNNKLSQRRADSVSNELQSKGVIVKVSEGKGKSSPVTGNKCDGVKGRTNLINCLAPDRRVEIVVTGDTTREEIQ
;
A
#
# COMPACT_ATOMS: atom_id res chain seq x y z
N MET A 1 17.15 19.80 -26.70
CA MET A 1 17.19 18.90 -25.54
C MET A 1 16.16 19.34 -24.48
N LYS A 2 14.84 19.23 -24.75
CA LYS A 2 13.76 19.65 -23.84
C LYS A 2 12.55 18.72 -23.93
N ARG A 3 12.73 17.39 -23.82
CA ARG A 3 11.60 16.43 -23.84
C ARG A 3 11.81 15.12 -23.07
N SER A 4 12.77 15.04 -22.12
CA SER A 4 13.10 13.78 -21.48
C SER A 4 12.91 13.72 -19.95
N LEU A 5 12.41 14.78 -19.29
CA LEU A 5 12.22 14.80 -17.83
C LEU A 5 10.78 14.54 -17.38
N LEU A 6 9.80 14.51 -18.30
CA LEU A 6 8.41 14.24 -17.95
C LEU A 6 8.02 12.75 -18.11
N ALA A 7 8.88 11.94 -18.71
CA ALA A 7 8.58 10.53 -18.99
C ALA A 7 8.99 9.54 -17.87
N LEU A 8 9.70 9.99 -16.83
CA LEU A 8 10.17 9.11 -15.76
C LEU A 8 9.18 8.97 -14.58
N ALA A 9 8.13 9.78 -14.54
CA ALA A 9 7.16 9.77 -13.45
C ALA A 9 5.95 8.83 -13.67
N VAL A 10 5.83 8.20 -14.85
CA VAL A 10 4.65 7.38 -15.23
C VAL A 10 4.93 5.88 -15.24
N ALA A 11 6.17 5.44 -15.08
CA ALA A 11 6.57 4.02 -15.22
C ALA A 11 6.69 3.23 -13.91
N LEU A 12 6.44 3.86 -12.75
CA LEU A 12 6.31 3.13 -11.48
C LEU A 12 4.83 3.03 -11.13
N GLY A 13 4.18 1.98 -11.62
CA GLY A 13 2.86 1.56 -11.18
C GLY A 13 2.88 1.11 -9.71
N VAL A 14 3.06 2.07 -8.81
CA VAL A 14 2.86 1.87 -7.38
C VAL A 14 1.40 2.18 -7.10
N SER A 15 0.65 1.20 -6.64
CA SER A 15 -0.68 1.40 -6.08
C SER A 15 -0.57 2.39 -4.91
N LEU A 16 -0.97 3.64 -5.18
CA LEU A 16 -0.93 4.74 -4.22
C LEU A 16 -2.03 4.57 -3.17
N THR A 17 -1.80 3.74 -2.18
CA THR A 17 -2.47 3.83 -0.88
C THR A 17 -1.44 4.36 0.11
N ALA A 18 -1.10 5.62 0.00
CA ALA A 18 -0.06 6.24 0.81
C ALA A 18 -0.68 7.29 1.73
N ASN A 19 -0.50 7.13 3.02
CA ASN A 19 -0.80 8.12 4.04
C ASN A 19 0.48 8.88 4.40
N ALA A 20 0.91 9.81 3.57
CA ALA A 20 2.14 10.58 3.79
C ALA A 20 1.97 11.70 4.81
N ALA A 21 0.86 12.41 4.75
CA ALA A 21 0.40 13.29 5.82
C ALA A 21 -0.92 12.70 6.32
N VAL A 22 -1.00 12.30 7.57
CA VAL A 22 -2.24 11.75 8.11
C VAL A 22 -3.23 12.90 8.22
N GLU A 23 -4.36 12.79 7.52
CA GLU A 23 -5.45 13.76 7.58
C GLU A 23 -5.84 14.08 9.03
N GLY A 24 -6.00 15.38 9.32
CA GLY A 24 -6.39 15.85 10.66
C GLY A 24 -5.23 15.92 11.66
N THR A 25 -3.97 15.84 11.23
CA THR A 25 -2.80 15.95 12.09
C THR A 25 -2.16 17.33 12.04
N TYR A 26 -1.42 17.66 13.10
CA TYR A 26 -0.58 18.87 13.19
C TYR A 26 0.88 18.47 13.12
N SER A 27 1.68 19.27 12.43
CA SER A 27 3.12 19.06 12.37
C SER A 27 3.85 20.34 12.76
N VAL A 28 4.96 20.22 13.48
CA VAL A 28 5.89 21.30 13.76
C VAL A 28 7.29 20.89 13.34
N GLY A 29 8.06 21.86 12.83
CA GLY A 29 9.40 21.59 12.35
C GLY A 29 10.39 22.69 12.67
N ALA A 30 11.66 22.31 12.74
CA ALA A 30 12.79 23.20 12.85
C ALA A 30 13.87 22.77 11.85
N ALA A 31 14.42 23.74 11.14
CA ALA A 31 15.45 23.50 10.15
C ALA A 31 16.52 24.60 10.19
N THR A 32 17.68 24.26 9.70
CA THR A 32 18.79 25.20 9.43
C THR A 32 19.27 25.01 8.01
N GLY A 33 19.90 26.04 7.47
CA GLY A 33 20.31 25.98 6.09
C GLY A 33 21.25 27.09 5.66
N TRP A 34 21.58 27.02 4.39
CA TRP A 34 22.40 28.00 3.70
C TRP A 34 21.49 28.89 2.87
N ASN A 35 21.64 30.23 3.02
CA ASN A 35 20.94 31.18 2.21
C ASN A 35 21.86 31.84 1.16
N TYR A 36 21.27 32.22 0.04
CA TYR A 36 21.92 32.90 -1.06
C TYR A 36 21.07 34.09 -1.52
N ALA A 37 21.60 35.31 -1.41
CA ALA A 37 20.93 36.50 -1.87
C ALA A 37 21.16 36.70 -3.38
N PHE A 38 20.08 36.89 -4.14
CA PHE A 38 20.15 37.20 -5.56
C PHE A 38 20.26 38.67 -5.81
N ASP A 39 21.24 39.06 -6.62
CA ASP A 39 21.48 40.40 -7.06
C ASP A 39 20.65 40.70 -8.32
N HIS A 40 19.79 41.66 -8.23
CA HIS A 40 19.20 42.31 -9.40
C HIS A 40 20.02 43.54 -9.69
N ASN A 41 20.65 43.64 -10.87
CA ASN A 41 21.50 44.73 -11.29
C ASN A 41 20.99 46.07 -10.77
N PHE A 42 21.65 46.60 -9.76
CA PHE A 42 21.29 47.87 -9.17
C PHE A 42 21.85 48.97 -10.06
N ASP A 43 20.96 49.73 -10.70
CA ASP A 43 21.33 50.92 -11.45
C ASP A 43 21.64 52.09 -10.51
N TYR A 44 22.46 53.02 -10.98
CA TYR A 44 22.70 54.25 -10.23
C TYR A 44 21.39 55.04 -10.10
N LYS A 45 20.99 55.32 -8.86
CA LYS A 45 19.85 56.19 -8.56
C LYS A 45 20.35 57.55 -8.06
N LEU A 46 19.78 58.58 -8.62
CA LEU A 46 20.05 59.93 -8.20
C LEU A 46 19.13 60.27 -7.02
N TYR A 47 19.71 60.55 -5.87
CA TYR A 47 18.99 61.08 -4.72
C TYR A 47 19.24 62.57 -4.61
N ASN A 48 18.15 63.36 -4.62
CA ASN A 48 18.18 64.77 -4.39
C ASN A 48 17.84 65.06 -2.93
N PHE A 49 18.75 65.70 -2.22
CA PHE A 49 18.48 66.15 -0.87
C PHE A 49 17.72 67.49 -0.91
N ALA A 50 16.97 67.80 0.17
CA ALA A 50 16.23 69.03 0.28
C ALA A 50 17.11 70.33 0.26
N ASP A 51 18.41 70.19 0.47
CA ASP A 51 19.42 71.23 0.41
C ASP A 51 20.05 71.45 -1.00
N GLY A 52 19.48 70.77 -2.02
CA GLY A 52 19.94 70.91 -3.42
C GLY A 52 21.10 69.94 -3.78
N ARG A 53 21.64 69.19 -2.88
CA ARG A 53 22.66 68.16 -3.18
C ARG A 53 22.07 66.95 -3.82
N SER A 54 22.75 66.43 -4.81
CA SER A 54 22.37 65.14 -5.45
C SER A 54 23.47 64.12 -5.23
N VAL A 55 23.09 62.90 -4.91
CA VAL A 55 23.99 61.73 -4.75
C VAL A 55 23.57 60.65 -5.73
N SER A 56 24.49 60.22 -6.55
CA SER A 56 24.30 59.03 -7.38
C SER A 56 24.84 57.84 -6.62
N ASN A 57 23.95 56.98 -6.16
CA ASN A 57 24.29 55.81 -5.35
C ASN A 57 24.21 54.54 -6.18
N LYS A 58 25.22 53.67 -6.03
CA LYS A 58 25.21 52.29 -6.51
C LYS A 58 25.32 51.35 -5.33
N GLU A 59 24.32 50.53 -5.16
CA GLU A 59 24.32 49.45 -4.17
C GLU A 59 24.89 48.17 -4.79
N LYS A 60 25.61 47.41 -4.01
CA LYS A 60 26.17 46.13 -4.44
C LYS A 60 26.17 45.13 -3.28
N LEU A 61 25.74 43.91 -3.55
CA LEU A 61 25.97 42.80 -2.63
C LEU A 61 27.44 42.41 -2.64
N THR A 62 28.11 42.49 -1.49
CA THR A 62 29.52 42.12 -1.31
C THR A 62 29.68 40.72 -0.80
N ASP A 63 28.68 40.22 -0.06
CA ASP A 63 28.59 38.82 0.33
C ASP A 63 27.14 38.34 0.14
N ARG A 64 26.97 37.34 -0.73
CA ARG A 64 25.66 36.77 -1.09
C ARG A 64 25.31 35.56 -0.24
N HIS A 65 26.27 35.03 0.50
CA HIS A 65 26.14 33.83 1.27
C HIS A 65 25.80 34.13 2.72
N GLY A 66 24.95 33.26 3.29
CA GLY A 66 24.59 33.39 4.67
C GLY A 66 24.04 32.07 5.22
N TYR A 67 23.53 32.14 6.41
CA TYR A 67 22.87 31.02 7.05
C TYR A 67 21.41 31.37 7.36
N GLY A 68 20.56 30.36 7.40
CA GLY A 68 19.15 30.50 7.72
C GLY A 68 18.72 29.53 8.81
N PHE A 69 17.73 29.96 9.56
CA PHE A 69 17.02 29.15 10.50
C PHE A 69 15.53 29.24 10.22
N LYS A 70 14.82 28.13 10.22
CA LYS A 70 13.39 28.01 9.93
C LYS A 70 12.66 27.30 11.04
N LEU A 71 11.52 27.84 11.48
CA LEU A 71 10.52 27.17 12.29
C LEU A 71 9.21 27.13 11.50
N ASN A 72 8.53 26.00 11.48
CA ASN A 72 7.25 25.89 10.80
C ASN A 72 6.23 25.08 11.59
N GLY A 73 4.96 25.39 11.35
CA GLY A 73 3.82 24.62 11.79
C GLY A 73 2.86 24.40 10.64
N GLU A 74 2.29 23.21 10.53
CA GLU A 74 1.39 22.79 9.45
C GLU A 74 0.18 22.05 10.02
N TYR A 75 -0.97 22.21 9.38
CA TYR A 75 -2.14 21.38 9.56
C TYR A 75 -2.41 20.61 8.28
N ASN A 76 -2.45 19.28 8.36
CA ASN A 76 -2.67 18.38 7.25
C ASN A 76 -4.18 18.17 7.04
N PHE A 77 -4.75 18.80 6.01
CA PHE A 77 -6.17 18.64 5.64
C PHE A 77 -6.42 17.35 4.87
N ALA A 78 -5.40 16.90 4.14
CA ALA A 78 -5.40 15.67 3.35
C ALA A 78 -3.96 15.17 3.20
N ASP A 79 -3.79 13.95 2.73
CA ASP A 79 -2.47 13.33 2.50
C ASP A 79 -1.60 14.15 1.53
N TRP A 80 -2.26 14.86 0.62
CA TRP A 80 -1.62 15.64 -0.44
C TRP A 80 -1.62 17.14 -0.17
N PHE A 81 -2.34 17.65 0.86
CA PHE A 81 -2.47 19.07 1.11
C PHE A 81 -2.39 19.45 2.59
N ALA A 82 -1.54 20.43 2.89
CA ALA A 82 -1.45 21.07 4.19
C ALA A 82 -1.42 22.60 4.05
N LEU A 83 -1.93 23.27 5.07
CA LEU A 83 -1.77 24.71 5.27
C LEU A 83 -0.75 24.92 6.39
N GLY A 84 0.24 25.76 6.14
CA GLY A 84 1.34 25.99 7.08
C GLY A 84 1.69 27.45 7.23
N ALA A 85 2.32 27.74 8.36
CA ALA A 85 3.01 28.99 8.62
C ALA A 85 4.46 28.73 9.02
N ALA A 86 5.35 29.61 8.64
CA ALA A 86 6.76 29.52 9.04
C ALA A 86 7.33 30.89 9.43
N TYR A 87 8.39 30.83 10.19
CA TYR A 87 9.27 31.94 10.51
C TYR A 87 10.69 31.58 10.06
N ASP A 88 11.25 32.44 9.20
CA ASP A 88 12.64 32.32 8.75
C ASP A 88 13.46 33.47 9.29
N TYR A 89 14.63 33.13 9.79
CA TYR A 89 15.67 34.07 10.13
C TYR A 89 16.85 33.86 9.17
N LEU A 90 17.13 34.86 8.32
CA LEU A 90 18.24 34.84 7.37
C LEU A 90 19.29 35.87 7.77
N ASN A 91 20.55 35.47 7.80
CA ASN A 91 21.67 36.30 8.21
C ASN A 91 22.95 35.95 7.42
N GLY A 92 23.94 36.82 7.47
CA GLY A 92 25.26 36.60 6.89
C GLY A 92 25.50 37.39 5.61
N ASN A 93 24.46 37.85 4.93
CA ASN A 93 24.59 38.63 3.71
C ASN A 93 25.13 40.03 4.00
N LYS A 94 25.90 40.59 3.07
CA LYS A 94 26.48 41.94 3.18
C LYS A 94 26.24 42.74 1.92
N TYR A 95 26.05 44.02 2.10
CA TYR A 95 25.99 44.99 1.01
C TYR A 95 26.83 46.22 1.32
N LYS A 96 27.19 46.98 0.27
CA LYS A 96 27.80 48.28 0.38
C LYS A 96 27.11 49.27 -0.56
N ILE A 97 27.20 50.53 -0.22
CA ILE A 97 26.73 51.64 -1.04
C ILE A 97 27.94 52.42 -1.47
N ASP A 98 28.11 52.56 -2.77
CA ASP A 98 29.08 53.47 -3.39
C ASP A 98 28.32 54.68 -3.94
N GLY A 99 28.65 55.87 -3.51
CA GLY A 99 27.96 57.09 -3.88
C GLY A 99 28.90 58.17 -4.34
N LEU A 100 28.48 58.99 -5.32
CA LEU A 100 29.15 60.15 -5.76
C LEU A 100 28.33 61.35 -5.32
N LEU A 101 28.90 62.22 -4.43
CA LEU A 101 28.29 63.48 -4.01
C LEU A 101 28.25 64.45 -5.18
N SER A 102 27.28 65.34 -5.17
CA SER A 102 27.24 66.49 -6.16
C SER A 102 28.45 67.36 -6.13
N SER A 103 29.25 67.31 -5.06
CA SER A 103 30.58 68.00 -4.95
C SER A 103 31.68 67.31 -5.74
N GLY A 104 31.43 66.13 -6.33
CA GLY A 104 32.44 65.28 -6.98
C GLY A 104 33.20 64.34 -6.02
N GLU A 105 32.91 64.38 -4.73
CA GLU A 105 33.50 63.50 -3.73
C GLU A 105 32.86 62.09 -3.78
N TYR A 106 33.70 61.11 -3.84
CA TYR A 106 33.24 59.65 -3.82
C TYR A 106 33.18 59.17 -2.38
N VAL A 107 32.00 58.73 -2.00
CA VAL A 107 31.74 58.16 -0.67
C VAL A 107 31.38 56.69 -0.82
N THR A 108 32.06 55.83 -0.06
CA THR A 108 31.73 54.42 0.03
C THR A 108 31.40 54.06 1.46
N THR A 109 30.33 53.30 1.68
CA THR A 109 30.08 52.70 2.98
C THR A 109 30.89 51.41 3.09
N GLY A 110 31.36 51.10 4.28
CA GLY A 110 31.90 49.74 4.53
C GLY A 110 30.85 48.65 4.35
N ASP A 111 31.30 47.40 4.29
CA ASP A 111 30.40 46.24 4.23
C ASP A 111 29.40 46.24 5.39
N THR A 112 28.14 46.39 5.07
CA THR A 112 27.05 46.41 6.04
C THR A 112 26.34 45.06 6.02
N LYS A 113 26.27 44.39 7.16
CA LYS A 113 25.50 43.14 7.32
C LYS A 113 24.02 43.47 7.37
N PHE A 114 23.20 42.59 6.79
CA PHE A 114 21.77 42.64 6.97
C PHE A 114 21.22 41.30 7.37
N HIS A 115 20.09 41.30 8.03
CA HIS A 115 19.32 40.12 8.37
C HIS A 115 17.85 40.34 8.09
N SER A 116 17.17 39.26 7.74
CA SER A 116 15.74 39.26 7.42
C SER A 116 15.00 38.30 8.33
N ASN A 117 13.89 38.78 8.89
CA ASN A 117 12.89 38.00 9.58
C ASN A 117 11.69 37.88 8.65
N ILE A 118 11.31 36.66 8.28
CA ILE A 118 10.29 36.39 7.27
C ILE A 118 9.19 35.54 7.92
N LEU A 119 7.96 36.02 7.84
CA LEU A 119 6.78 35.27 8.17
C LEU A 119 6.18 34.70 6.88
N GLU A 120 5.97 33.41 6.80
CA GLU A 120 5.34 32.74 5.69
C GLU A 120 3.95 32.23 6.08
N LEU A 121 3.00 32.34 5.14
CA LEU A 121 1.77 31.58 5.15
C LEU A 121 1.71 30.85 3.81
N TYR A 122 1.59 29.50 3.83
CA TYR A 122 1.72 28.73 2.59
C TYR A 122 0.80 27.53 2.53
N GLY A 123 0.40 27.17 1.30
CA GLY A 123 -0.13 25.84 0.97
C GLY A 123 1.03 24.91 0.61
N ARG A 124 1.06 23.73 1.19
CA ARG A 124 1.98 22.64 0.85
C ARG A 124 1.22 21.54 0.13
N PHE A 125 1.72 21.15 -1.03
CA PHE A 125 1.17 20.09 -1.85
C PHE A 125 2.18 18.96 -1.91
N ALA A 126 1.80 17.78 -1.47
CA ALA A 126 2.66 16.64 -1.33
C ALA A 126 2.28 15.51 -2.28
N MET A 127 3.28 14.82 -2.79
CA MET A 127 3.16 13.54 -3.46
C MET A 127 3.74 12.47 -2.54
N PRO A 128 2.88 11.63 -1.93
CA PRO A 128 3.33 10.58 -1.02
C PRO A 128 4.23 9.57 -1.72
N LEU A 129 5.28 9.11 -1.04
CA LEU A 129 6.21 8.09 -1.53
C LEU A 129 6.00 6.74 -0.82
N ASP A 130 5.52 6.77 0.42
CA ASP A 130 5.25 5.60 1.24
C ASP A 130 4.07 5.81 2.19
N THR A 131 3.72 4.79 2.94
CA THR A 131 2.64 4.82 3.95
C THR A 131 3.08 5.39 5.31
N ASN A 132 4.36 5.70 5.49
CA ASN A 132 4.94 6.11 6.76
C ASN A 132 5.07 7.63 6.89
N GLY A 133 4.80 8.39 5.81
CA GLY A 133 4.85 9.84 5.81
C GLY A 133 6.06 10.42 5.07
N SER A 134 6.72 9.64 4.21
CA SER A 134 7.70 10.18 3.27
C SER A 134 7.00 10.75 2.05
N ASP A 135 7.41 11.92 1.60
CA ASP A 135 6.82 12.60 0.46
C ASP A 135 7.81 13.53 -0.26
N ILE A 136 7.47 13.89 -1.47
CA ILE A 136 8.03 15.04 -2.19
C ILE A 136 6.96 16.12 -2.20
N PHE A 137 7.33 17.36 -1.93
CA PHE A 137 6.37 18.44 -1.86
C PHE A 137 6.82 19.69 -2.62
N PHE A 138 5.84 20.49 -2.99
CA PHE A 138 6.06 21.89 -3.28
C PHE A 138 5.18 22.75 -2.35
N LYS A 139 5.62 23.96 -2.09
CA LYS A 139 4.86 24.94 -1.32
C LYS A 139 4.85 26.29 -2.02
N VAL A 140 3.80 27.05 -1.80
CA VAL A 140 3.67 28.42 -2.32
C VAL A 140 2.80 29.24 -1.38
N GLY A 141 3.14 30.51 -1.22
CA GLY A 141 2.34 31.41 -0.41
C GLY A 141 2.91 32.81 -0.26
N PRO A 142 2.16 33.74 0.35
CA PRO A 142 2.64 35.06 0.68
C PRO A 142 3.62 35.04 1.85
N THR A 143 4.51 36.04 1.86
CA THR A 143 5.42 36.30 2.97
C THR A 143 5.30 37.72 3.45
N TYR A 144 5.60 37.96 4.72
CA TYR A 144 5.79 39.30 5.28
C TYR A 144 7.21 39.41 5.81
N ASN A 145 8.00 40.27 5.13
CA ASN A 145 9.45 40.33 5.29
C ASN A 145 9.84 41.58 6.07
N MET A 146 10.63 41.39 7.12
CA MET A 146 11.13 42.45 8.01
C MET A 146 12.66 42.41 7.98
N THR A 147 13.28 43.32 7.27
CA THR A 147 14.73 43.37 7.08
C THR A 147 15.35 44.50 7.86
N SER A 148 16.44 44.23 8.57
CA SER A 148 17.27 45.22 9.23
C SER A 148 18.55 45.41 8.43
N LEU A 149 18.80 46.66 8.00
CA LEU A 149 19.91 47.06 7.16
C LEU A 149 20.70 48.18 7.88
N GLY A 150 21.68 47.81 8.69
CA GLY A 150 22.40 48.77 9.51
C GLY A 150 21.46 49.55 10.45
N THR A 151 21.28 50.86 10.24
CA THR A 151 20.36 51.69 11.02
C THR A 151 18.93 51.74 10.44
N GLY A 152 18.70 51.18 9.23
CA GLY A 152 17.42 51.19 8.55
C GLY A 152 16.63 49.89 8.76
N HIS A 153 15.30 49.98 8.72
CA HIS A 153 14.38 48.85 8.73
C HIS A 153 13.45 48.93 7.53
N SER A 154 13.23 47.78 6.88
CA SER A 154 12.27 47.65 5.78
C SER A 154 11.23 46.61 6.12
N ARG A 155 9.99 46.82 5.68
CA ARG A 155 8.87 45.86 5.82
C ARG A 155 8.15 45.77 4.49
N GLU A 156 8.04 44.54 3.96
CA GLU A 156 7.41 44.32 2.66
C GLU A 156 6.65 43.01 2.58
N TRP A 157 5.65 42.99 1.73
CA TRP A 157 5.03 41.76 1.29
C TRP A 157 5.83 41.13 0.16
N GLY A 158 6.05 39.83 0.27
CA GLY A 158 6.71 39.00 -0.73
C GLY A 158 5.95 37.73 -0.98
N ALA A 159 6.64 36.76 -1.52
CA ALA A 159 6.10 35.41 -1.76
C ALA A 159 7.19 34.35 -1.55
N VAL A 160 6.79 33.15 -1.21
CA VAL A 160 7.64 31.97 -1.18
C VAL A 160 7.15 30.96 -2.21
N ALA A 161 8.11 30.35 -2.91
CA ALA A 161 7.89 29.14 -3.71
C ALA A 161 9.01 28.14 -3.35
N GLY A 162 8.64 26.93 -2.92
CA GLY A 162 9.60 25.96 -2.44
C GLY A 162 9.31 24.54 -2.92
N ILE A 163 10.37 23.75 -3.00
CA ILE A 163 10.30 22.30 -3.27
C ILE A 163 11.13 21.57 -2.22
N GLY A 164 10.73 20.37 -1.89
CA GLY A 164 11.49 19.56 -0.93
C GLY A 164 11.04 18.12 -0.88
N ALA A 165 11.73 17.40 -0.02
CA ALA A 165 11.38 16.02 0.33
C ALA A 165 11.35 15.87 1.85
N GLN A 166 10.47 14.99 2.31
CA GLN A 166 10.37 14.59 3.69
C GLN A 166 10.55 13.07 3.75
N TRP A 167 11.38 12.62 4.69
CA TRP A 167 11.65 11.23 4.94
C TRP A 167 11.22 10.84 6.35
N ALA A 168 10.22 9.97 6.45
CA ALA A 168 9.74 9.50 7.74
C ALA A 168 10.78 8.58 8.41
N VAL A 169 11.20 8.94 9.62
CA VAL A 169 12.04 8.10 10.48
C VAL A 169 11.15 7.12 11.27
N ASN A 170 10.01 7.61 11.70
CA ASN A 170 8.94 6.84 12.32
C ASN A 170 7.59 7.57 12.12
N ASN A 171 6.51 7.08 12.71
CA ASN A 171 5.17 7.64 12.54
C ASN A 171 5.01 9.10 13.03
N GLN A 172 5.94 9.63 13.78
CA GLN A 172 5.87 10.98 14.35
C GLN A 172 7.02 11.88 13.89
N LEU A 173 8.19 11.32 13.62
CA LEU A 173 9.40 12.06 13.30
C LEU A 173 9.82 11.83 11.85
N ALA A 174 10.09 12.93 11.15
CA ALA A 174 10.65 12.92 9.81
C ALA A 174 11.84 13.88 9.68
N ILE A 175 12.73 13.59 8.74
CA ILE A 175 13.77 14.51 8.26
C ILE A 175 13.19 15.19 7.03
N ARG A 176 13.29 16.53 6.98
CA ARG A 176 12.84 17.35 5.85
C ARG A 176 14.01 18.12 5.27
N ALA A 177 14.17 18.08 3.96
CA ALA A 177 15.12 18.92 3.23
C ALA A 177 14.39 19.63 2.09
N GLY A 178 14.79 20.86 1.78
CA GLY A 178 14.12 21.60 0.73
C GLY A 178 14.88 22.86 0.34
N TYR A 179 14.37 23.48 -0.73
CA TYR A 179 14.82 24.75 -1.22
C TYR A 179 13.63 25.69 -1.35
N ASP A 180 13.72 26.84 -0.72
CA ASP A 180 12.72 27.91 -0.77
C ASP A 180 13.30 29.12 -1.54
N TYR A 181 12.59 29.58 -2.56
CA TYR A 181 12.83 30.84 -3.20
C TYR A 181 11.91 31.91 -2.58
N LEU A 182 12.53 32.93 -2.01
CA LEU A 182 11.88 34.00 -1.26
C LEU A 182 11.92 35.30 -2.10
N TYR A 183 10.81 35.59 -2.75
CA TYR A 183 10.64 36.80 -3.56
C TYR A 183 10.48 37.99 -2.64
N LYS A 184 11.23 39.08 -2.92
CA LYS A 184 11.30 40.32 -2.10
C LYS A 184 11.66 40.04 -0.63
N ALA A 185 12.60 39.10 -0.39
CA ALA A 185 13.06 38.75 0.95
C ALA A 185 13.61 39.95 1.73
N ALA A 186 14.19 40.91 1.02
CA ALA A 186 14.70 42.14 1.58
C ALA A 186 14.53 43.31 0.60
N LYS A 187 14.65 44.53 1.13
CA LYS A 187 14.70 45.76 0.35
C LYS A 187 15.86 46.60 0.82
N THR A 188 16.61 47.12 -0.10
CA THR A 188 17.73 47.99 0.19
C THR A 188 17.27 49.38 0.65
N VAL A 189 18.20 50.19 1.12
CA VAL A 189 17.92 51.57 1.54
C VAL A 189 17.42 52.44 0.36
N THR A 190 17.89 52.16 -0.85
CA THR A 190 17.45 52.86 -2.08
C THR A 190 16.14 52.33 -2.65
N GLY A 191 15.59 51.29 -2.03
CA GLY A 191 14.33 50.71 -2.43
C GLY A 191 14.44 49.55 -3.42
N GLU A 192 15.64 49.06 -3.69
CA GLU A 192 15.84 47.91 -4.58
C GLU A 192 15.50 46.59 -3.88
N ARG A 193 15.00 45.66 -4.66
CA ARG A 193 14.57 44.32 -4.20
C ARG A 193 15.75 43.38 -4.12
N ILE A 194 15.81 42.61 -3.04
CA ILE A 194 16.69 41.44 -2.90
C ILE A 194 15.80 40.20 -2.73
N ASP A 195 15.97 39.25 -3.61
CA ASP A 195 15.37 37.90 -3.47
C ASP A 195 16.39 37.01 -2.76
N ASN A 196 15.91 35.93 -2.11
CA ASN A 196 16.77 35.00 -1.40
C ASN A 196 16.39 33.56 -1.68
N GLY A 197 17.36 32.66 -1.72
CA GLY A 197 17.18 31.23 -1.75
C GLY A 197 17.64 30.64 -0.43
N LEU A 198 16.83 29.77 0.18
CA LEU A 198 17.18 29.03 1.39
C LEU A 198 17.18 27.53 1.10
N LEU A 199 18.37 26.94 1.06
CA LEU A 199 18.55 25.49 1.06
C LEU A 199 18.61 25.02 2.52
N TYR A 200 17.69 24.16 2.95
CA TYR A 200 17.57 23.79 4.36
C TYR A 200 17.42 22.28 4.57
N VAL A 201 17.80 21.86 5.78
CA VAL A 201 17.56 20.52 6.32
C VAL A 201 17.13 20.65 7.77
N GLY A 202 16.20 19.80 8.20
CA GLY A 202 15.66 19.84 9.55
C GLY A 202 14.80 18.65 9.89
N PHE A 203 14.11 18.78 11.02
CA PHE A 203 13.20 17.76 11.54
C PHE A 203 11.77 18.28 11.53
N GLN A 204 10.85 17.35 11.30
CA GLN A 204 9.41 17.59 11.39
C GLN A 204 8.82 16.57 12.38
N TYR A 205 8.04 17.06 13.35
CA TYR A 205 7.32 16.22 14.30
C TYR A 205 5.83 16.36 14.09
N THR A 206 5.11 15.24 13.97
CA THR A 206 3.67 15.20 13.69
C THR A 206 2.91 14.69 14.90
N PHE A 207 1.91 15.47 15.33
CA PHE A 207 1.00 15.17 16.44
C PHE A 207 -0.34 14.68 15.92
N GLY A 208 -1.10 13.97 16.78
CA GLY A 208 -2.47 13.57 16.44
C GLY A 208 -2.53 12.30 15.59
N HIS A 209 -1.43 11.58 15.48
CA HIS A 209 -1.46 10.24 14.91
C HIS A 209 -2.46 9.41 15.74
N LYS A 210 -3.61 9.10 15.17
CA LYS A 210 -4.42 7.99 15.66
C LYS A 210 -3.57 6.74 15.37
N GLU A 211 -3.23 5.97 16.42
CA GLU A 211 -2.65 4.65 16.19
C GLU A 211 -3.53 3.95 15.15
N GLN A 212 -2.99 3.72 13.96
CA GLN A 212 -3.66 2.81 13.04
C GLN A 212 -3.84 1.52 13.83
N PRO A 213 -5.07 0.96 13.90
CA PRO A 213 -5.25 -0.35 14.48
C PRO A 213 -4.18 -1.25 13.86
N ALA A 214 -3.39 -1.92 14.71
CA ALA A 214 -2.35 -2.83 14.23
C ALA A 214 -2.92 -3.61 13.05
N PRO A 215 -2.21 -3.72 11.91
CA PRO A 215 -2.72 -4.47 10.76
C PRO A 215 -3.26 -5.77 11.30
N ALA A 216 -4.52 -6.08 11.01
CA ALA A 216 -5.15 -7.30 11.48
C ALA A 216 -4.14 -8.44 11.25
N PRO A 217 -3.84 -9.28 12.27
CA PRO A 217 -2.84 -10.34 12.13
C PRO A 217 -3.06 -11.00 10.79
N LYS A 218 -2.04 -11.09 9.94
CA LYS A 218 -2.13 -11.81 8.67
C LYS A 218 -2.81 -13.12 8.98
N PRO A 219 -3.93 -13.49 8.30
CA PRO A 219 -4.59 -14.77 8.56
C PRO A 219 -3.51 -15.84 8.57
N ALA A 220 -3.50 -16.67 9.63
CA ALA A 220 -2.55 -17.77 9.74
C ALA A 220 -2.56 -18.55 8.41
N PRO A 221 -1.43 -18.98 7.88
CA PRO A 221 -1.38 -19.69 6.62
C PRO A 221 -2.31 -20.90 6.72
N ARG A 222 -3.39 -20.87 5.93
CA ARG A 222 -4.35 -21.96 5.88
C ARG A 222 -3.68 -23.15 5.22
N LYS A 223 -3.50 -24.22 5.98
CA LYS A 223 -2.93 -25.44 5.46
C LYS A 223 -4.01 -26.23 4.73
N THR A 224 -3.82 -26.48 3.45
CA THR A 224 -4.67 -27.37 2.67
C THR A 224 -4.37 -28.81 3.09
N VAL A 225 -5.39 -29.51 3.57
CA VAL A 225 -5.31 -30.93 3.98
C VAL A 225 -6.17 -31.75 3.04
N ARG A 226 -5.58 -32.80 2.47
CA ARG A 226 -6.31 -33.75 1.66
C ARG A 226 -7.04 -34.76 2.56
N ILE A 227 -8.34 -34.91 2.39
CA ILE A 227 -9.23 -35.77 3.18
C ILE A 227 -9.85 -36.83 2.27
N THR A 228 -10.03 -38.04 2.80
CA THR A 228 -10.71 -39.12 2.13
C THR A 228 -11.92 -39.57 2.94
N GLU A 229 -13.10 -39.59 2.32
CA GLU A 229 -14.35 -40.10 2.88
C GLU A 229 -14.79 -41.34 2.10
N ASN A 230 -15.23 -42.39 2.80
CA ASN A 230 -15.73 -43.63 2.19
C ASN A 230 -17.24 -43.77 2.44
N HIS A 231 -17.98 -43.84 1.37
CA HIS A 231 -19.44 -44.06 1.38
C HIS A 231 -19.79 -45.47 0.90
N SER A 232 -20.29 -46.31 1.79
CA SER A 232 -20.72 -47.69 1.47
C SER A 232 -22.23 -47.74 1.23
N LEU A 233 -22.64 -48.02 0.01
CA LEU A 233 -24.04 -48.09 -0.41
C LEU A 233 -24.43 -49.53 -0.66
N ALA A 234 -25.53 -50.01 -0.01
CA ALA A 234 -26.05 -51.36 -0.19
C ALA A 234 -26.52 -51.60 -1.64
N ALA A 235 -26.14 -52.71 -2.27
CA ALA A 235 -26.52 -53.01 -3.64
C ALA A 235 -28.06 -53.14 -3.81
N GLY A 236 -28.79 -53.58 -2.78
CA GLY A 236 -30.26 -53.64 -2.81
C GLY A 236 -30.95 -52.28 -2.83
N LEU A 237 -30.24 -51.18 -2.38
CA LEU A 237 -30.67 -49.80 -2.53
C LEU A 237 -30.40 -49.29 -3.96
N LEU A 238 -29.24 -49.65 -4.49
CA LEU A 238 -28.76 -49.12 -5.78
C LEU A 238 -29.42 -49.82 -6.98
N PHE A 239 -29.65 -51.14 -6.88
CA PHE A 239 -30.02 -51.99 -8.01
C PHE A 239 -31.20 -52.93 -7.69
N PRO A 240 -32.04 -53.24 -8.69
CA PRO A 240 -32.96 -54.38 -8.59
C PRO A 240 -32.20 -55.68 -8.34
N PHE A 241 -32.93 -56.72 -7.91
CA PHE A 241 -32.37 -58.06 -7.71
C PHE A 241 -31.63 -58.53 -8.96
N ASP A 242 -30.39 -59.00 -8.79
CA ASP A 242 -29.49 -59.48 -9.84
C ASP A 242 -29.18 -58.47 -10.95
N GLY A 243 -29.56 -57.21 -10.75
CA GLY A 243 -29.38 -56.13 -11.72
C GLY A 243 -28.13 -55.30 -11.49
N SER A 244 -27.85 -54.48 -12.51
CA SER A 244 -26.83 -53.41 -12.47
C SER A 244 -27.38 -52.06 -12.93
N ASN A 245 -28.65 -51.96 -13.33
CA ASN A 245 -29.29 -50.68 -13.66
C ASN A 245 -29.67 -49.97 -12.37
N LEU A 246 -29.34 -48.68 -12.24
CA LEU A 246 -29.65 -47.90 -11.05
C LEU A 246 -31.16 -47.70 -10.86
N SER A 247 -31.61 -47.88 -9.64
CA SER A 247 -32.97 -47.54 -9.19
C SER A 247 -33.08 -46.00 -9.00
N ALA A 248 -34.29 -45.47 -8.85
CA ALA A 248 -34.51 -44.06 -8.51
C ALA A 248 -33.91 -43.72 -7.15
N GLU A 249 -34.05 -44.61 -6.16
CA GLU A 249 -33.47 -44.50 -4.82
C GLU A 249 -31.94 -44.55 -4.88
N GLY A 250 -31.39 -45.41 -5.75
CA GLY A 250 -29.94 -45.50 -5.99
C GLY A 250 -29.37 -44.20 -6.56
N LYS A 251 -30.05 -43.59 -7.55
CA LYS A 251 -29.66 -42.29 -8.11
C LYS A 251 -29.71 -41.20 -7.06
N LYS A 252 -30.73 -41.20 -6.19
CA LYS A 252 -30.83 -40.24 -5.09
C LYS A 252 -29.66 -40.42 -4.11
N ALA A 253 -29.35 -41.66 -3.69
CA ALA A 253 -28.24 -41.93 -2.78
C ALA A 253 -26.88 -41.45 -3.37
N ILE A 254 -26.64 -41.64 -4.67
CA ILE A 254 -25.45 -41.13 -5.36
C ILE A 254 -25.44 -39.62 -5.36
N ASN A 255 -26.58 -38.96 -5.60
CA ASN A 255 -26.69 -37.52 -5.56
C ASN A 255 -26.40 -36.95 -4.15
N ASP A 256 -26.81 -37.63 -3.10
CA ASP A 256 -26.51 -37.24 -1.71
C ASP A 256 -24.99 -37.31 -1.43
N VAL A 257 -24.28 -38.32 -1.98
CA VAL A 257 -22.82 -38.43 -1.90
C VAL A 257 -22.16 -37.26 -2.64
N VAL A 258 -22.59 -36.93 -3.86
CA VAL A 258 -22.06 -35.75 -4.61
C VAL A 258 -22.31 -34.49 -3.84
N SER A 259 -23.53 -34.31 -3.30
CA SER A 259 -23.86 -33.11 -2.52
C SER A 259 -23.00 -32.97 -1.26
N SER A 260 -22.68 -34.05 -0.58
CA SER A 260 -21.82 -34.07 0.61
C SER A 260 -20.35 -33.76 0.27
N SER A 261 -19.92 -34.00 -0.95
CA SER A 261 -18.57 -33.74 -1.41
C SER A 261 -18.32 -32.25 -1.79
N ASN A 262 -19.38 -31.43 -1.94
CA ASN A 262 -19.28 -30.02 -2.27
C ASN A 262 -18.54 -29.14 -1.22
N LYS A 263 -18.30 -29.72 -0.04
CA LYS A 263 -17.48 -29.10 1.03
C LYS A 263 -15.96 -29.18 0.78
N PHE A 264 -15.56 -29.95 -0.23
CA PHE A 264 -14.17 -30.16 -0.61
C PHE A 264 -13.87 -29.52 -1.96
N ASP A 265 -12.66 -29.01 -2.12
CA ASP A 265 -12.09 -28.58 -3.39
C ASP A 265 -11.36 -29.77 -4.06
N ASN A 266 -11.19 -29.70 -5.37
CA ASN A 266 -10.43 -30.70 -6.16
C ASN A 266 -10.85 -32.15 -5.87
N THR A 267 -12.16 -32.40 -5.85
CA THR A 267 -12.70 -33.73 -5.52
C THR A 267 -12.44 -34.77 -6.62
N GLU A 268 -12.01 -35.95 -6.20
CA GLU A 268 -11.82 -37.14 -7.02
C GLU A 268 -12.61 -38.29 -6.43
N PHE A 269 -13.22 -39.10 -7.29
CA PHE A 269 -14.06 -40.25 -6.89
C PHE A 269 -13.44 -41.55 -7.38
N GLU A 270 -13.50 -42.57 -6.54
CA GLU A 270 -13.18 -43.94 -6.90
C GLU A 270 -14.39 -44.82 -6.54
N VAL A 271 -14.75 -45.76 -7.41
CA VAL A 271 -15.92 -46.62 -7.26
C VAL A 271 -15.51 -48.06 -7.27
N TYR A 272 -15.88 -48.79 -6.22
CA TYR A 272 -15.59 -50.21 -6.05
C TYR A 272 -16.87 -51.03 -5.83
N GLY A 273 -17.15 -51.97 -6.74
CA GLY A 273 -18.30 -52.86 -6.63
C GLY A 273 -17.94 -54.19 -5.94
N TYR A 274 -18.80 -54.65 -5.06
CA TYR A 274 -18.63 -55.91 -4.35
C TYR A 274 -19.86 -56.77 -4.46
N THR A 275 -19.66 -58.12 -4.39
CA THR A 275 -20.71 -59.11 -4.30
C THR A 275 -20.55 -59.95 -3.04
N ASP A 276 -21.58 -60.73 -2.70
CA ASP A 276 -21.41 -61.79 -1.70
C ASP A 276 -20.65 -62.97 -2.30
N ARG A 277 -20.37 -63.97 -1.45
CA ARG A 277 -19.62 -65.19 -1.79
C ARG A 277 -20.39 -66.23 -2.59
N LEU A 278 -21.69 -66.03 -2.83
CA LEU A 278 -22.49 -66.92 -3.60
C LEU A 278 -22.27 -66.79 -5.11
N GLY A 279 -22.20 -67.91 -5.82
CA GLY A 279 -21.92 -67.97 -7.23
C GLY A 279 -20.44 -68.11 -7.60
N SER A 280 -20.16 -68.14 -8.91
CA SER A 280 -18.80 -68.26 -9.41
C SER A 280 -18.04 -66.98 -9.39
N ASP A 281 -16.70 -67.03 -9.31
CA ASP A 281 -15.84 -65.86 -9.35
C ASP A 281 -16.02 -65.09 -10.64
N ALA A 282 -16.10 -65.78 -11.76
CA ALA A 282 -16.27 -65.15 -13.08
C ALA A 282 -17.58 -64.37 -13.18
N TYR A 283 -18.65 -64.87 -12.59
CA TYR A 283 -19.95 -64.19 -12.52
C TYR A 283 -19.87 -62.98 -11.61
N ASN A 284 -19.37 -63.14 -10.39
CA ASN A 284 -19.25 -62.08 -9.40
C ASN A 284 -18.35 -60.90 -9.85
N ASN A 285 -17.25 -61.24 -10.50
CA ASN A 285 -16.37 -60.21 -11.07
C ASN A 285 -17.08 -59.38 -12.16
N LYS A 286 -17.82 -60.06 -13.06
CA LYS A 286 -18.59 -59.34 -14.10
C LYS A 286 -19.75 -58.52 -13.51
N LEU A 287 -20.46 -59.03 -12.50
CA LEU A 287 -21.59 -58.33 -11.87
C LEU A 287 -21.09 -57.12 -11.09
N SER A 288 -20.04 -57.26 -10.29
CA SER A 288 -19.47 -56.18 -9.52
C SER A 288 -18.90 -55.08 -10.42
N GLN A 289 -18.26 -55.42 -11.54
CA GLN A 289 -17.77 -54.44 -12.51
C GLN A 289 -18.93 -53.66 -13.15
N ARG A 290 -19.99 -54.34 -13.67
CA ARG A 290 -21.14 -53.65 -14.23
C ARG A 290 -21.82 -52.71 -13.23
N ARG A 291 -21.86 -53.06 -11.94
CA ARG A 291 -22.39 -52.21 -10.87
C ARG A 291 -21.51 -51.00 -10.60
N ALA A 292 -20.20 -51.18 -10.53
CA ALA A 292 -19.25 -50.08 -10.41
C ALA A 292 -19.37 -49.14 -11.58
N ASP A 293 -19.43 -49.65 -12.81
CA ASP A 293 -19.54 -48.82 -14.03
C ASP A 293 -20.85 -48.03 -14.06
N SER A 294 -21.98 -48.65 -13.61
CA SER A 294 -23.27 -47.94 -13.58
C SER A 294 -23.26 -46.78 -12.58
N VAL A 295 -22.62 -46.93 -11.41
CA VAL A 295 -22.44 -45.87 -10.43
C VAL A 295 -21.47 -44.80 -10.95
N SER A 296 -20.36 -45.23 -11.57
CA SER A 296 -19.37 -44.32 -12.16
C SER A 296 -20.00 -43.45 -13.26
N ASN A 297 -20.80 -44.04 -14.15
CA ASN A 297 -21.49 -43.31 -15.22
C ASN A 297 -22.49 -42.28 -14.64
N GLU A 298 -23.22 -42.61 -13.60
CA GLU A 298 -24.13 -41.71 -12.91
C GLU A 298 -23.36 -40.55 -12.26
N LEU A 299 -22.24 -40.81 -11.58
CA LEU A 299 -21.35 -39.78 -11.03
C LEU A 299 -20.81 -38.85 -12.10
N GLN A 300 -20.31 -39.41 -13.20
CA GLN A 300 -19.81 -38.61 -14.35
C GLN A 300 -20.90 -37.75 -14.98
N SER A 301 -22.16 -38.26 -15.03
CA SER A 301 -23.30 -37.45 -15.51
C SER A 301 -23.59 -36.21 -14.64
N LYS A 302 -23.14 -36.21 -13.39
CA LYS A 302 -23.20 -35.09 -12.44
C LYS A 302 -21.99 -34.16 -12.54
N GLY A 303 -21.08 -34.41 -13.47
CA GLY A 303 -19.90 -33.56 -13.69
C GLY A 303 -18.72 -33.81 -12.74
N VAL A 304 -18.73 -34.93 -11.96
CA VAL A 304 -17.62 -35.24 -11.08
C VAL A 304 -16.58 -36.13 -11.77
N ILE A 305 -15.32 -36.03 -11.31
CA ILE A 305 -14.20 -36.79 -11.87
C ILE A 305 -14.12 -38.14 -11.19
N VAL A 306 -14.34 -39.22 -11.93
CA VAL A 306 -14.16 -40.61 -11.45
C VAL A 306 -12.81 -41.13 -11.96
N LYS A 307 -11.88 -41.40 -11.04
CA LYS A 307 -10.53 -41.91 -11.33
C LYS A 307 -10.48 -43.42 -11.51
N VAL A 308 -11.28 -44.15 -10.72
CA VAL A 308 -11.29 -45.60 -10.71
C VAL A 308 -12.73 -46.11 -10.72
N SER A 309 -13.03 -47.10 -11.57
CA SER A 309 -14.27 -47.91 -11.55
C SER A 309 -13.87 -49.38 -11.63
N GLU A 310 -13.97 -50.09 -10.53
CA GLU A 310 -13.46 -51.47 -10.44
C GLU A 310 -14.43 -52.42 -9.70
N GLY A 311 -14.69 -53.58 -10.32
CA GLY A 311 -15.40 -54.68 -9.68
C GLY A 311 -14.45 -55.56 -8.92
N LYS A 312 -14.61 -55.64 -7.62
CA LYS A 312 -13.80 -56.46 -6.70
C LYS A 312 -14.38 -57.88 -6.47
N GLY A 313 -15.51 -58.20 -7.15
CA GLY A 313 -16.16 -59.52 -6.96
C GLY A 313 -16.50 -59.78 -5.51
N LYS A 314 -16.19 -60.98 -5.02
CA LYS A 314 -16.42 -61.42 -3.65
C LYS A 314 -15.24 -61.15 -2.68
N SER A 315 -14.32 -60.31 -3.08
CA SER A 315 -13.22 -59.91 -2.20
C SER A 315 -13.69 -59.02 -1.05
N SER A 316 -12.94 -58.99 0.04
CA SER A 316 -13.18 -58.11 1.20
C SER A 316 -14.61 -58.19 1.78
N PRO A 317 -15.08 -59.36 2.18
CA PRO A 317 -16.42 -59.54 2.75
C PRO A 317 -16.53 -58.80 4.10
N VAL A 318 -17.54 -57.94 4.25
CA VAL A 318 -17.83 -57.22 5.50
C VAL A 318 -18.35 -58.16 6.57
N THR A 319 -19.07 -59.22 6.16
CA THR A 319 -19.61 -60.21 7.08
C THR A 319 -18.54 -61.15 7.63
N GLY A 320 -17.37 -61.28 6.93
CA GLY A 320 -16.34 -62.24 7.32
C GLY A 320 -16.89 -63.62 7.53
N ASN A 321 -16.62 -64.21 8.69
CA ASN A 321 -17.09 -65.59 9.06
C ASN A 321 -18.46 -65.63 9.76
N LYS A 322 -19.13 -64.46 9.97
CA LYS A 322 -20.38 -64.39 10.74
C LYS A 322 -21.52 -65.20 10.15
N CYS A 323 -21.51 -65.48 8.85
CA CYS A 323 -22.54 -66.16 8.13
C CYS A 323 -22.22 -67.67 7.87
N ASP A 324 -21.11 -68.24 8.39
CA ASP A 324 -20.67 -69.61 8.05
C ASP A 324 -21.52 -70.67 8.61
N GLY A 325 -22.16 -70.47 9.76
CA GLY A 325 -23.06 -71.44 10.39
C GLY A 325 -24.55 -71.32 10.06
N VAL A 326 -24.90 -70.37 9.14
CA VAL A 326 -26.29 -70.01 8.83
C VAL A 326 -26.93 -71.12 7.98
N LYS A 327 -27.98 -71.78 8.53
CA LYS A 327 -28.74 -72.81 7.82
C LYS A 327 -29.90 -72.23 7.02
N GLY A 328 -30.10 -72.75 5.83
CA GLY A 328 -31.13 -72.31 4.89
C GLY A 328 -30.68 -71.26 3.95
N ARG A 329 -30.96 -71.44 2.64
CA ARG A 329 -30.46 -70.56 1.56
C ARG A 329 -30.95 -69.13 1.72
N THR A 330 -32.21 -68.89 2.07
CA THR A 330 -32.78 -67.56 2.27
C THR A 330 -32.12 -66.86 3.45
N ASN A 331 -31.89 -67.51 4.57
CA ASN A 331 -31.23 -66.95 5.73
C ASN A 331 -29.77 -66.58 5.43
N LEU A 332 -29.07 -67.41 4.66
CA LEU A 332 -27.71 -67.18 4.24
C LEU A 332 -27.65 -65.98 3.31
N ILE A 333 -28.53 -65.81 2.31
CA ILE A 333 -28.64 -64.68 1.42
C ILE A 333 -28.86 -63.41 2.22
N ASN A 334 -29.75 -63.42 3.22
CA ASN A 334 -30.02 -62.26 4.08
C ASN A 334 -28.79 -61.90 4.96
N CYS A 335 -28.12 -62.90 5.53
CA CYS A 335 -26.94 -62.73 6.33
C CYS A 335 -25.79 -62.03 5.50
N LEU A 336 -25.63 -62.44 4.25
CA LEU A 336 -24.59 -61.92 3.34
C LEU A 336 -24.96 -60.57 2.67
N ALA A 337 -26.14 -60.02 2.98
CA ALA A 337 -26.56 -58.75 2.37
C ALA A 337 -25.55 -57.59 2.48
N PRO A 338 -24.84 -57.41 3.61
CA PRO A 338 -23.83 -56.35 3.74
C PRO A 338 -22.64 -56.47 2.76
N ASP A 339 -22.33 -57.69 2.30
CA ASP A 339 -21.24 -57.89 1.33
C ASP A 339 -21.60 -57.37 -0.06
N ARG A 340 -22.89 -57.33 -0.40
CA ARG A 340 -23.40 -56.77 -1.66
C ARG A 340 -23.50 -55.26 -1.55
N ARG A 341 -22.46 -54.57 -1.93
CA ARG A 341 -22.34 -53.12 -1.80
C ARG A 341 -21.57 -52.49 -2.95
N VAL A 342 -21.66 -51.17 -3.07
CA VAL A 342 -20.73 -50.33 -3.82
C VAL A 342 -20.14 -49.33 -2.85
N GLU A 343 -18.82 -49.22 -2.85
CA GLU A 343 -18.09 -48.23 -2.10
C GLU A 343 -17.72 -47.08 -3.04
N ILE A 344 -18.01 -45.87 -2.61
CA ILE A 344 -17.59 -44.64 -3.29
C ILE A 344 -16.61 -43.94 -2.36
N VAL A 345 -15.36 -43.84 -2.77
CA VAL A 345 -14.29 -43.15 -2.06
C VAL A 345 -14.18 -41.76 -2.65
N VAL A 346 -14.38 -40.74 -1.83
CA VAL A 346 -14.28 -39.36 -2.19
C VAL A 346 -13.02 -38.79 -1.56
N THR A 347 -12.10 -38.28 -2.38
CA THR A 347 -10.89 -37.60 -1.92
C THR A 347 -10.95 -36.15 -2.38
N GLY A 348 -10.69 -35.21 -1.49
CA GLY A 348 -10.73 -33.81 -1.79
C GLY A 348 -9.91 -32.97 -0.82
N ASP A 349 -9.71 -31.73 -1.17
CA ASP A 349 -8.92 -30.78 -0.39
C ASP A 349 -9.85 -29.95 0.52
N THR A 350 -9.44 -29.75 1.76
CA THR A 350 -10.11 -28.81 2.69
C THR A 350 -9.09 -27.93 3.38
N THR A 351 -9.49 -26.72 3.70
CA THR A 351 -8.63 -25.79 4.45
C THR A 351 -8.93 -25.88 5.93
N ARG A 352 -7.92 -26.15 6.76
CA ARG A 352 -8.02 -26.04 8.22
C ARG A 352 -7.18 -24.88 8.72
N GLU A 353 -7.72 -24.10 9.66
CA GLU A 353 -6.94 -23.16 10.43
C GLU A 353 -6.10 -23.93 11.45
N GLU A 354 -4.80 -23.72 11.48
CA GLU A 354 -3.97 -24.20 12.57
C GLU A 354 -4.31 -23.39 13.82
N ILE A 355 -4.99 -23.98 14.77
CA ILE A 355 -5.13 -23.44 16.13
C ILE A 355 -3.77 -23.68 16.78
N GLN A 356 -3.00 -22.59 16.99
CA GLN A 356 -1.79 -22.59 17.82
C GLN A 356 -2.17 -22.62 19.30
#